data_1ec8aaafed3a388b63b0b21bb2094da5
#
_entry.id   1ec8aaafed3a388b63b0b21bb2094da5
#
_cell.length_a   1.000
_cell.length_b   1.000
_cell.length_c   1.000
_cell.angle_alpha   90.00
_cell.angle_beta   90.00
_cell.angle_gamma   90.00
#
_symmetry.space_group_name_H-M   'P 1'
#
loop_
_entity.id
_entity.type
_entity.pdbx_description
1 polymer ?
#
loop_
_entity_poly.entity_id
_entity_poly.type
_entity_poly.pdbx_seq_one_letter_code
_entity_poly.pdbx_strand_id
1 'polypeptide(L)'
;ASEGCVSGSTYADATTDDFQYTYQLVKGDAEIITKLDSATTVDNHVFTGVMFRESLESGSKTAALGMSMVKISNETTWSTYLASRLETNGKISDISETIDSPANAEKAGIPLVSDLHFKSGADFNGTWFKLIRRGDTFTGYASDDGVTWTKVGSKTIEMAQDIYVG
;
A
#
# COMPACT_ATOMS: atom_id res chain seq x y z
N ALA A 1 -13.07 -7.71 12.12
CA ALA A 1 -11.88 -7.05 11.62
C ALA A 1 -10.70 -7.97 11.91
N SER A 2 -9.99 -8.37 10.91
CA SER A 2 -8.83 -9.22 11.04
C SER A 2 -7.58 -8.36 10.87
N GLU A 3 -6.71 -8.45 11.82
CA GLU A 3 -5.42 -7.79 11.79
C GLU A 3 -4.53 -8.56 10.81
N GLY A 4 -4.07 -7.88 9.76
CA GLY A 4 -3.05 -8.41 8.88
C GLY A 4 -1.69 -7.90 9.36
N CYS A 5 -0.81 -8.80 9.68
CA CYS A 5 0.56 -8.45 10.04
C CYS A 5 1.53 -8.97 8.97
N VAL A 6 2.49 -8.16 8.58
CA VAL A 6 3.61 -8.61 7.77
C VAL A 6 4.71 -9.05 8.72
N SER A 7 5.08 -10.32 8.67
CA SER A 7 6.11 -10.89 9.53
C SER A 7 7.50 -10.41 9.11
N GLY A 8 8.17 -9.67 9.97
CA GLY A 8 9.53 -9.16 9.77
C GLY A 8 9.85 -8.00 10.70
N SER A 9 11.11 -7.73 10.99
CA SER A 9 11.52 -6.63 11.87
C SER A 9 11.27 -5.24 11.29
N THR A 10 11.05 -5.16 9.98
CA THR A 10 10.50 -4.01 9.26
C THR A 10 9.76 -4.52 8.03
N TYR A 11 8.68 -3.85 7.63
CA TYR A 11 7.91 -4.18 6.42
C TYR A 11 8.81 -4.30 5.17
N ALA A 12 9.80 -3.43 5.04
CA ALA A 12 10.73 -3.37 3.93
C ALA A 12 11.66 -4.60 3.79
N ASP A 13 11.83 -5.39 4.83
CA ASP A 13 12.71 -6.57 4.81
C ASP A 13 11.93 -7.90 4.74
N ALA A 14 10.60 -7.84 4.75
CA ALA A 14 9.76 -9.03 4.75
C ALA A 14 9.86 -9.77 3.41
N THR A 15 10.21 -11.04 3.47
CA THR A 15 10.23 -11.96 2.32
C THR A 15 8.97 -12.81 2.23
N THR A 16 8.20 -12.85 3.32
CA THR A 16 6.93 -13.58 3.45
C THR A 16 5.87 -12.71 4.12
N ASP A 17 4.62 -12.99 3.81
CA ASP A 17 3.47 -12.26 4.32
C ASP A 17 2.66 -13.14 5.26
N ASP A 18 2.09 -12.53 6.30
CA ASP A 18 1.10 -13.14 7.18
C ASP A 18 -0.02 -12.14 7.44
N PHE A 19 -1.14 -12.27 6.71
CA PHE A 19 -2.29 -11.36 6.82
C PHE A 19 -3.58 -12.05 6.38
N GLN A 20 -4.70 -11.44 6.68
CA GLN A 20 -5.98 -11.84 6.12
C GLN A 20 -6.25 -11.13 4.80
N TYR A 21 -6.67 -11.91 3.81
CA TYR A 21 -6.88 -11.45 2.45
C TYR A 21 -8.23 -11.92 1.91
N THR A 22 -9.11 -10.97 1.65
CA THR A 22 -10.35 -11.23 0.92
C THR A 22 -10.10 -10.91 -0.54
N TYR A 23 -10.26 -11.86 -1.42
CA TYR A 23 -9.83 -11.74 -2.81
C TYR A 23 -10.80 -12.38 -3.80
N GLN A 24 -10.61 -12.04 -5.06
CA GLN A 24 -11.14 -12.75 -6.21
C GLN A 24 -10.04 -12.93 -7.27
N LEU A 25 -10.14 -14.00 -8.05
CA LEU A 25 -9.27 -14.25 -9.19
C LEU A 25 -9.75 -13.39 -10.36
N VAL A 26 -8.82 -12.66 -10.99
CA VAL A 26 -9.09 -11.85 -12.19
C VAL A 26 -8.03 -12.14 -13.24
N LYS A 27 -8.36 -11.88 -14.51
CA LYS A 27 -7.47 -12.12 -15.64
C LYS A 27 -7.14 -10.83 -16.36
N GLY A 28 -5.84 -10.57 -16.56
CA GLY A 28 -5.35 -9.43 -17.32
C GLY A 28 -5.42 -8.10 -16.56
N ASP A 29 -5.78 -7.05 -17.28
CA ASP A 29 -5.92 -5.71 -16.73
C ASP A 29 -7.07 -5.63 -15.74
N ALA A 30 -6.86 -4.95 -14.63
CA ALA A 30 -7.86 -4.81 -13.58
C ALA A 30 -7.69 -3.52 -12.79
N GLU A 31 -8.75 -3.16 -12.08
CA GLU A 31 -8.76 -2.01 -11.17
C GLU A 31 -9.51 -2.40 -9.91
N ILE A 32 -9.00 -1.99 -8.76
CA ILE A 32 -9.68 -2.07 -7.48
C ILE A 32 -9.76 -0.70 -6.84
N ILE A 33 -10.94 -0.33 -6.37
CA ILE A 33 -11.19 0.91 -5.63
C ILE A 33 -11.83 0.53 -4.30
N THR A 34 -11.32 1.09 -3.22
CA THR A 34 -11.89 0.92 -1.88
C THR A 34 -11.77 2.19 -1.06
N LYS A 35 -12.59 2.28 -0.03
CA LYS A 35 -12.47 3.32 0.99
C LYS A 35 -12.11 2.67 2.32
N LEU A 36 -11.08 3.16 2.95
CA LEU A 36 -10.75 2.87 4.33
C LEU A 36 -11.44 3.93 5.21
N ASP A 37 -12.56 3.58 5.83
CA ASP A 37 -13.33 4.52 6.65
C ASP A 37 -12.70 4.73 8.04
N SER A 38 -12.15 3.68 8.61
CA SER A 38 -11.48 3.74 9.92
C SER A 38 -10.45 2.63 10.02
N ALA A 39 -9.41 2.89 10.79
CA ALA A 39 -8.44 1.90 11.18
C ALA A 39 -8.09 2.10 12.65
N THR A 40 -8.10 1.00 13.40
CA THR A 40 -7.62 0.96 14.78
C THR A 40 -6.53 -0.08 14.87
N THR A 41 -5.52 0.18 15.66
CA THR A 41 -4.43 -0.76 15.84
C THR A 41 -3.99 -0.83 17.30
N VAL A 42 -3.59 -2.02 17.69
CA VAL A 42 -2.95 -2.29 18.97
C VAL A 42 -1.43 -2.34 18.85
N ASP A 43 -0.91 -2.43 17.62
CA ASP A 43 0.51 -2.54 17.29
C ASP A 43 1.05 -1.30 16.58
N ASN A 44 2.38 -1.15 16.62
CA ASN A 44 3.08 0.01 16.08
C ASN A 44 3.31 -0.04 14.56
N HIS A 45 2.95 -1.15 13.90
CA HIS A 45 3.17 -1.34 12.47
C HIS A 45 2.02 -2.15 11.86
N VAL A 46 1.02 -1.47 11.37
CA VAL A 46 -0.11 -2.10 10.67
C VAL A 46 -0.19 -1.54 9.27
N PHE A 47 -0.32 -2.41 8.29
CA PHE A 47 -0.64 -2.05 6.91
C PHE A 47 -2.08 -2.49 6.59
N THR A 48 -2.85 -1.59 6.00
CA THR A 48 -4.20 -1.88 5.52
C THR A 48 -4.42 -1.23 4.15
N GLY A 49 -5.04 -1.96 3.23
CA GLY A 49 -5.23 -1.46 1.87
C GLY A 49 -5.70 -2.52 0.90
N VAL A 50 -5.34 -2.34 -0.34
CA VAL A 50 -5.66 -3.23 -1.46
C VAL A 50 -4.40 -3.76 -2.12
N MET A 51 -4.48 -4.95 -2.73
CA MET A 51 -3.33 -5.52 -3.41
C MET A 51 -3.70 -6.39 -4.61
N PHE A 52 -2.72 -6.54 -5.50
CA PHE A 52 -2.63 -7.57 -6.53
C PHE A 52 -1.55 -8.56 -6.15
N ARG A 53 -1.85 -9.86 -6.24
CA ARG A 53 -0.90 -10.95 -5.97
C ARG A 53 -0.89 -11.95 -7.11
N GLU A 54 0.29 -12.45 -7.46
CA GLU A 54 0.41 -13.50 -8.46
C GLU A 54 -0.11 -14.85 -7.95
N SER A 55 0.07 -15.13 -6.66
CA SER A 55 -0.40 -16.36 -5.99
C SER A 55 -0.81 -16.06 -4.54
N LEU A 56 -1.39 -17.07 -3.87
CA LEU A 56 -1.74 -16.98 -2.43
C LEU A 56 -0.58 -17.41 -1.51
N GLU A 57 0.56 -17.80 -2.08
CA GLU A 57 1.74 -18.14 -1.30
C GLU A 57 2.31 -16.90 -0.58
N SER A 58 2.80 -17.08 0.64
CA SER A 58 3.28 -15.98 1.49
C SER A 58 4.39 -15.14 0.87
N GLY A 59 5.23 -15.75 0.03
CA GLY A 59 6.30 -15.07 -0.71
C GLY A 59 5.91 -14.58 -2.11
N SER A 60 4.63 -14.53 -2.45
CA SER A 60 4.16 -14.16 -3.79
C SER A 60 4.63 -12.77 -4.24
N LYS A 61 4.88 -12.61 -5.54
CA LYS A 61 4.97 -11.26 -6.14
C LYS A 61 3.70 -10.50 -5.81
N THR A 62 3.86 -9.22 -5.50
CA THR A 62 2.72 -8.38 -5.07
C THR A 62 2.93 -6.91 -5.40
N ALA A 63 1.83 -6.22 -5.65
CA ALA A 63 1.72 -4.77 -5.60
C ALA A 63 0.63 -4.42 -4.61
N ALA A 64 0.94 -3.70 -3.54
CA ALA A 64 0.04 -3.36 -2.47
C ALA A 64 -0.01 -1.85 -2.26
N LEU A 65 -1.21 -1.29 -2.30
CA LEU A 65 -1.46 0.12 -2.04
C LEU A 65 -2.28 0.25 -0.76
N GLY A 66 -1.79 1.01 0.17
CA GLY A 66 -2.52 1.20 1.42
C GLY A 66 -1.84 2.16 2.35
N MET A 67 -2.27 2.12 3.59
CA MET A 67 -1.84 2.98 4.65
C MET A 67 -1.14 2.17 5.73
N SER A 68 0.02 2.63 6.16
CA SER A 68 0.70 2.12 7.35
C SER A 68 0.60 3.13 8.47
N MET A 69 0.49 2.61 9.67
CA MET A 69 0.55 3.40 10.88
C MET A 69 1.91 3.20 11.55
N VAL A 70 2.52 4.31 11.90
CA VAL A 70 3.74 4.33 12.72
C VAL A 70 3.48 5.20 13.96
N LYS A 71 3.75 4.63 15.13
CA LYS A 71 3.68 5.40 16.38
C LYS A 71 5.07 5.87 16.74
N ILE A 72 5.27 7.19 16.70
CA ILE A 72 6.51 7.85 17.11
C ILE A 72 6.24 8.62 18.39
N SER A 73 6.81 8.15 19.51
CA SER A 73 6.56 8.70 20.86
C SER A 73 5.08 8.65 21.22
N ASN A 74 4.41 9.77 21.36
CA ASN A 74 2.99 9.88 21.71
C ASN A 74 2.12 10.24 20.48
N GLU A 75 2.72 10.36 19.30
CA GLU A 75 1.99 10.71 18.07
C GLU A 75 1.85 9.49 17.17
N THR A 76 0.65 9.32 16.61
CA THR A 76 0.36 8.31 15.60
C THR A 76 0.41 9.00 14.24
N THR A 77 1.24 8.50 13.36
CA THR A 77 1.37 9.00 11.98
C THR A 77 0.91 7.94 11.00
N TRP A 78 0.05 8.31 10.08
CA TRP A 78 -0.41 7.47 8.99
C TRP A 78 0.30 7.87 7.70
N SER A 79 0.83 6.89 6.99
CA SER A 79 1.49 7.14 5.72
C SER A 79 0.94 6.22 4.64
N THR A 80 0.59 6.80 3.48
CA THR A 80 0.10 6.07 2.32
C THR A 80 1.25 5.77 1.38
N TYR A 81 1.38 4.51 0.95
CA TYR A 81 2.42 4.10 0.02
C TYR A 81 1.99 2.92 -0.85
N LEU A 82 2.72 2.75 -1.94
CA LEU A 82 2.63 1.59 -2.82
C LEU A 82 3.85 0.70 -2.56
N ALA A 83 3.64 -0.47 -2.00
CA ALA A 83 4.68 -1.46 -1.75
C ALA A 83 4.69 -2.55 -2.82
N SER A 84 5.84 -3.18 -3.05
CA SER A 84 5.95 -4.26 -4.02
C SER A 84 6.94 -5.34 -3.64
N ARG A 85 6.65 -6.57 -4.05
CA ARG A 85 7.59 -7.67 -4.13
C ARG A 85 7.75 -8.07 -5.60
N LEU A 86 8.93 -7.86 -6.15
CA LEU A 86 9.21 -8.04 -7.57
C LEU A 86 9.47 -9.50 -7.95
N GLU A 87 9.96 -10.29 -6.99
CA GLU A 87 10.34 -11.70 -7.16
C GLU A 87 9.73 -12.54 -6.04
N THR A 88 9.37 -13.77 -6.35
CA THR A 88 8.88 -14.72 -5.35
C THR A 88 9.93 -14.92 -4.25
N ASN A 89 9.52 -14.79 -3.00
CA ASN A 89 10.38 -14.79 -1.82
C ASN A 89 11.42 -13.65 -1.77
N GLY A 90 11.28 -12.65 -2.64
CA GLY A 90 12.06 -11.42 -2.58
C GLY A 90 11.60 -10.52 -1.43
N LYS A 91 12.39 -9.50 -1.14
CA LYS A 91 12.01 -8.48 -0.16
C LYS A 91 10.90 -7.59 -0.70
N ILE A 92 10.02 -7.13 0.18
CA ILE A 92 9.12 -6.02 -0.15
C ILE A 92 9.95 -4.73 -0.21
N SER A 93 9.74 -3.96 -1.24
CA SER A 93 10.28 -2.61 -1.38
C SER A 93 9.15 -1.60 -1.40
N ASP A 94 9.31 -0.52 -0.69
CA ASP A 94 8.46 0.65 -0.83
C ASP A 94 8.76 1.31 -2.16
N ILE A 95 7.73 1.61 -2.89
CA ILE A 95 7.89 2.30 -4.17
C ILE A 95 7.44 3.74 -4.08
N SER A 96 6.65 4.10 -3.12
CA SER A 96 6.65 5.49 -2.80
C SER A 96 8.11 5.81 -2.58
N GLU A 97 8.73 6.52 -3.51
CA GLU A 97 9.91 7.28 -3.19
C GLU A 97 9.55 7.91 -1.87
N THR A 98 10.03 7.30 -0.81
CA THR A 98 9.46 7.42 0.53
C THR A 98 9.47 8.87 0.86
N ILE A 99 8.31 9.50 0.77
CA ILE A 99 8.15 10.84 1.30
C ILE A 99 8.06 10.65 2.81
N ASP A 100 9.15 10.16 3.39
CA ASP A 100 9.36 10.04 4.81
C ASP A 100 9.62 11.42 5.45
N SER A 101 9.84 12.42 4.59
CA SER A 101 9.94 13.79 5.01
C SER A 101 9.61 14.79 3.88
N PRO A 102 9.13 16.00 4.20
CA PRO A 102 8.96 17.07 3.23
C PRO A 102 10.21 17.35 2.39
N ALA A 103 11.39 17.23 3.00
CA ALA A 103 12.66 17.47 2.32
C ALA A 103 12.97 16.41 1.24
N ASN A 104 12.56 15.17 1.45
CA ASN A 104 12.74 14.10 0.46
C ASN A 104 11.76 14.22 -0.71
N ALA A 105 10.53 14.66 -0.45
CA ALA A 105 9.57 14.97 -1.51
C ALA A 105 10.04 16.09 -2.42
N GLU A 106 10.55 17.16 -1.84
CA GLU A 106 11.10 18.30 -2.60
C GLU A 106 12.28 17.88 -3.47
N LYS A 107 13.18 17.05 -2.93
CA LYS A 107 14.35 16.51 -3.64
C LYS A 107 13.95 15.58 -4.78
N ALA A 108 12.86 14.83 -4.64
CA ALA A 108 12.33 13.94 -5.66
C ALA A 108 11.44 14.66 -6.69
N GLY A 109 11.17 15.96 -6.51
CA GLY A 109 10.27 16.73 -7.37
C GLY A 109 8.81 16.27 -7.30
N ILE A 110 8.44 15.60 -6.21
CA ILE A 110 7.08 15.12 -6.00
C ILE A 110 6.29 16.22 -5.29
N PRO A 111 5.13 16.63 -5.83
CA PRO A 111 4.30 17.60 -5.14
C PRO A 111 3.95 17.07 -3.74
N LEU A 112 4.29 17.83 -2.71
CA LEU A 112 3.84 17.58 -1.36
C LEU A 112 2.31 17.70 -1.33
N VAL A 113 1.63 16.58 -1.43
CA VAL A 113 0.23 16.51 -1.03
C VAL A 113 0.24 16.15 0.45
N SER A 114 0.56 17.16 1.26
CA SER A 114 0.83 17.04 2.70
C SER A 114 -0.28 16.31 3.46
N ASP A 115 -1.51 16.38 2.96
CA ASP A 115 -2.68 15.86 3.65
C ASP A 115 -3.01 14.39 3.32
N LEU A 116 -2.48 13.83 2.21
CA LEU A 116 -2.69 12.43 1.82
C LEU A 116 -1.59 11.49 2.33
N HIS A 117 -0.40 12.01 2.58
CA HIS A 117 0.76 11.21 2.94
C HIS A 117 0.99 11.09 4.45
N PHE A 118 0.59 12.10 5.22
CA PHE A 118 0.79 12.13 6.66
C PHE A 118 -0.44 12.70 7.36
N LYS A 119 -1.19 11.86 8.04
CA LYS A 119 -2.23 12.30 8.97
C LYS A 119 -1.75 12.00 10.38
N SER A 120 -1.55 13.02 11.20
CA SER A 120 -1.26 12.87 12.63
C SER A 120 -2.54 13.05 13.43
N GLY A 121 -2.72 12.24 14.49
CA GLY A 121 -3.82 12.38 15.44
C GLY A 121 -4.95 11.37 15.26
N ALA A 122 -5.97 11.51 16.11
CA ALA A 122 -7.09 10.58 16.24
C ALA A 122 -8.16 10.70 15.12
N ASP A 123 -8.10 11.74 14.29
CA ASP A 123 -9.14 12.04 13.32
C ASP A 123 -8.77 11.51 11.93
N PHE A 124 -8.84 10.18 11.77
CA PHE A 124 -8.80 9.56 10.47
C PHE A 124 -10.17 9.72 9.77
N ASN A 125 -10.26 10.57 8.76
CA ASN A 125 -11.49 10.88 8.02
C ASN A 125 -11.76 9.96 6.83
N GLY A 126 -11.11 8.82 6.80
CA GLY A 126 -11.21 7.91 5.66
C GLY A 126 -10.28 8.32 4.50
N THR A 127 -9.83 7.32 3.75
CA THR A 127 -9.02 7.52 2.55
C THR A 127 -9.47 6.52 1.49
N TRP A 128 -9.59 6.99 0.27
CA TRP A 128 -9.86 6.15 -0.88
C TRP A 128 -8.55 5.69 -1.50
N PHE A 129 -8.47 4.41 -1.85
CA PHE A 129 -7.39 3.80 -2.59
C PHE A 129 -7.88 3.29 -3.92
N LYS A 130 -7.08 3.50 -4.97
CA LYS A 130 -7.30 2.94 -6.28
C LYS A 130 -5.99 2.35 -6.79
N LEU A 131 -5.98 1.05 -7.06
CA LEU A 131 -4.84 0.35 -7.62
C LEU A 131 -5.23 -0.23 -8.98
N ILE A 132 -4.45 0.09 -9.99
CA ILE A 132 -4.71 -0.26 -11.39
C ILE A 132 -3.57 -1.11 -11.91
N ARG A 133 -3.90 -2.22 -12.59
CA ARG A 133 -2.99 -2.97 -13.44
C ARG A 133 -3.25 -2.65 -14.90
N ARG A 134 -2.19 -2.36 -15.67
CA ARG A 134 -2.20 -2.30 -17.13
C ARG A 134 -0.97 -3.05 -17.64
N GLY A 135 -1.17 -4.23 -18.23
CA GLY A 135 -0.08 -5.16 -18.52
C GLY A 135 0.69 -5.50 -17.25
N ASP A 136 1.99 -5.21 -17.23
CA ASP A 136 2.86 -5.41 -16.08
C ASP A 136 3.05 -4.14 -15.23
N THR A 137 2.34 -3.07 -15.53
CA THR A 137 2.43 -1.82 -14.78
C THR A 137 1.30 -1.71 -13.76
N PHE A 138 1.67 -1.53 -12.51
CA PHE A 138 0.78 -1.29 -11.38
C PHE A 138 0.89 0.16 -10.94
N THR A 139 -0.22 0.88 -10.87
CA THR A 139 -0.26 2.30 -10.49
C THR A 139 -1.24 2.51 -9.37
N GLY A 140 -0.76 3.10 -8.29
CA GLY A 140 -1.54 3.42 -7.10
C GLY A 140 -1.92 4.89 -7.04
N TYR A 141 -3.15 5.16 -6.59
CA TYR A 141 -3.69 6.49 -6.35
C TYR A 141 -4.40 6.52 -5.00
N ALA A 142 -4.37 7.68 -4.36
CA ALA A 142 -5.15 7.98 -3.15
C ALA A 142 -6.04 9.20 -3.36
N SER A 143 -7.12 9.28 -2.58
CA SER A 143 -8.07 10.39 -2.65
C SER A 143 -8.78 10.57 -1.30
N ASP A 144 -9.12 11.80 -0.95
CA ASP A 144 -9.96 12.12 0.21
C ASP A 144 -11.46 12.09 -0.12
N ASP A 145 -11.83 12.34 -1.37
CA ASP A 145 -13.21 12.49 -1.82
C ASP A 145 -13.72 11.36 -2.74
N GLY A 146 -12.81 10.48 -3.19
CA GLY A 146 -13.10 9.42 -4.16
C GLY A 146 -13.28 9.91 -5.60
N VAL A 147 -13.06 11.20 -5.86
CA VAL A 147 -13.23 11.85 -7.17
C VAL A 147 -11.92 12.42 -7.67
N THR A 148 -11.23 13.18 -6.84
CA THR A 148 -9.93 13.77 -7.14
C THR A 148 -8.82 12.82 -6.72
N TRP A 149 -8.06 12.29 -7.68
CA TRP A 149 -7.07 11.25 -7.44
C TRP A 149 -5.64 11.79 -7.55
N THR A 150 -4.86 11.54 -6.50
CA THR A 150 -3.43 11.82 -6.48
C THR A 150 -2.65 10.52 -6.66
N LYS A 151 -1.70 10.52 -7.60
CA LYS A 151 -0.83 9.36 -7.83
C LYS A 151 0.12 9.18 -6.64
N VAL A 152 0.11 7.97 -6.07
CA VAL A 152 1.01 7.55 -5.00
C VAL A 152 2.31 6.99 -5.57
N GLY A 153 2.21 6.17 -6.60
CA GLY A 153 3.36 5.56 -7.24
C GLY A 153 3.00 4.65 -8.40
N SER A 154 4.02 4.14 -9.08
CA SER A 154 3.85 3.17 -10.17
C SER A 154 5.04 2.22 -10.21
N LYS A 155 4.78 0.92 -10.50
CA LYS A 155 5.82 -0.10 -10.62
C LYS A 155 5.50 -1.09 -11.73
N THR A 156 6.55 -1.52 -12.42
CA THR A 156 6.47 -2.62 -13.36
C THR A 156 6.87 -3.90 -12.65
N ILE A 157 5.96 -4.89 -12.64
CA ILE A 157 6.15 -6.20 -12.03
C ILE A 157 5.61 -7.22 -13.02
N GLU A 158 6.48 -8.03 -13.57
CA GLU A 158 6.07 -9.12 -14.43
C GLU A 158 5.30 -10.18 -13.61
N MET A 159 4.00 -10.28 -13.85
CA MET A 159 3.10 -11.22 -13.17
C MET A 159 2.29 -12.01 -14.19
N ALA A 160 1.84 -13.21 -13.78
CA ALA A 160 0.90 -14.02 -14.56
C ALA A 160 -0.35 -13.21 -14.98
N GLN A 161 -1.05 -13.71 -16.00
CA GLN A 161 -2.31 -13.08 -16.43
C GLN A 161 -3.43 -13.31 -15.41
N ASP A 162 -3.46 -14.48 -14.78
CA ASP A 162 -4.40 -14.79 -13.70
C ASP A 162 -3.78 -14.37 -12.38
N ILE A 163 -4.40 -13.43 -11.69
CA ILE A 163 -3.92 -12.83 -10.44
C ILE A 163 -5.05 -12.67 -9.43
N TYR A 164 -4.68 -12.59 -8.17
CA TYR A 164 -5.60 -12.36 -7.06
C TYR A 164 -5.66 -10.87 -6.74
N VAL A 165 -6.88 -10.36 -6.59
CA VAL A 165 -7.18 -8.94 -6.32
C VAL A 165 -8.08 -8.83 -5.11
N GLY A 166 -7.68 -8.00 -4.16
CA GLY A 166 -8.46 -7.81 -2.94
C GLY A 166 -7.87 -6.77 -2.02
#